data_efbf2310b73fe3892be44f157508fe92
#
_entry.id   efbf2310b73fe3892be44f157508fe92
#
_cell.length_a   1.000
_cell.length_b   1.000
_cell.length_c   1.000
_cell.angle_alpha   90.00
_cell.angle_beta   90.00
_cell.angle_gamma   90.00
#
_symmetry.space_group_name_H-M   'P 1'
#
loop_
_entity.id
_entity.type
_entity.pdbx_description
1 polymer ?
#
loop_
_entity_poly.entity_id
_entity_poly.type
_entity_poly.pdbx_seq_one_letter_code
_entity_poly.pdbx_strand_id
1 'polypeptide(L)'
;MAEVPLPTPTDNQVPSTDIRDAVYAGAMLDKVVTSTELKYTDRLGGEHYTVDGMKAEGDKVVEETRQNLIPLSRQYMTLAAAQADIANIPEGSTTYYRSPDDSALAIEVINNAGTLQPTGRKMPSNQAVELLRGLIDNLGVNPFSVVFKNGLSPLGYKNGRLYADEFEKVYSSNFGIEFGGSIIDNNPPDGWIFIIYYRNGLVLCGQKTDGTIVGFGDGSSGGGSIEPGDTAADYDSIRNYAGTATVRDVVGQHIAGRFVVNPDDTTSGEIPGGILVDVLGRRWYRQAEFVSYDMFMAPRVPGATLLAVQVALAMGNRSSAIAYLSGVEAADAAIQNAHRYANLLNIPVRQNDGAFLVLVDHEAEVRTKTSLGGSIIFTSADSGVNEIRWGPLRLLDPTAPEPKRMFNIKGKERIELTPAELATFNTSYSQYLKKGSNYLPYPKLYPYYGGMFYALSNEVEIYRNGNRDNPRDRVLYRDFSRIGRNGALTERIVKDIPTGSIGYAAIIPKEDDFLEFECPHFIELGDSRRFLNIEVSRPMVRIKNLVHTSWQTASTSLESRVVISAREVFDVFCEYGETTCHPAENGSYVICIRDTCNVHIDNYYGLHGWGFQGHHGIKVFIRQQKYV
;
A
#
# COMPACT_ATOMS: atom_id res chain seq x y z
N MET A 1 -54.47 48.89 12.40
CA MET A 1 -54.16 49.12 13.84
C MET A 1 -53.28 50.35 13.90
N ALA A 2 -53.49 51.26 14.82
CA ALA A 2 -52.64 52.44 14.95
C ALA A 2 -51.25 51.99 15.42
N GLU A 3 -50.19 52.38 14.70
CA GLU A 3 -48.83 52.14 15.10
C GLU A 3 -48.56 52.82 16.46
N VAL A 4 -48.12 52.02 17.43
CA VAL A 4 -47.68 52.57 18.73
C VAL A 4 -46.30 53.21 18.49
N PRO A 5 -46.10 54.51 18.79
CA PRO A 5 -44.82 55.15 18.59
C PRO A 5 -43.75 54.49 19.48
N LEU A 6 -42.73 53.97 18.84
CA LEU A 6 -41.59 53.32 19.53
C LEU A 6 -40.67 54.38 20.13
N PRO A 7 -40.12 54.15 21.32
CA PRO A 7 -39.13 55.08 21.90
C PRO A 7 -37.87 55.05 20.99
N THR A 8 -37.21 56.21 20.89
CA THR A 8 -35.92 56.33 20.25
C THR A 8 -34.89 55.48 21.02
N PRO A 9 -34.27 54.49 20.42
CA PRO A 9 -33.25 53.62 21.08
C PRO A 9 -32.01 54.45 21.42
N THR A 10 -31.20 53.96 22.34
CA THR A 10 -29.90 54.55 22.69
C THR A 10 -28.75 53.90 21.93
N ASP A 11 -27.59 54.54 21.93
CA ASP A 11 -26.34 54.01 21.35
C ASP A 11 -25.55 53.11 22.32
N ASN A 12 -26.17 52.67 23.42
CA ASN A 12 -25.51 51.82 24.41
C ASN A 12 -25.07 50.49 23.80
N GLN A 13 -23.93 49.98 24.29
CA GLN A 13 -23.44 48.66 23.88
C GLN A 13 -24.44 47.53 24.22
N VAL A 14 -24.39 46.46 23.47
CA VAL A 14 -25.20 45.25 23.71
C VAL A 14 -24.47 44.35 24.74
N PRO A 15 -25.18 43.87 25.79
CA PRO A 15 -26.56 44.13 26.17
C PRO A 15 -26.76 45.50 26.86
N SER A 16 -27.82 46.21 26.48
CA SER A 16 -28.19 47.47 27.14
C SER A 16 -29.15 47.22 28.31
N THR A 17 -29.00 47.99 29.38
CA THR A 17 -29.92 47.99 30.54
C THR A 17 -30.98 49.08 30.46
N ASP A 18 -30.98 49.90 29.42
CA ASP A 18 -31.96 50.96 29.21
C ASP A 18 -33.29 50.35 28.74
N ILE A 19 -34.37 50.72 29.42
CA ILE A 19 -35.72 50.23 29.14
C ILE A 19 -36.18 50.58 27.71
N ARG A 20 -35.71 51.71 27.15
CA ARG A 20 -36.07 52.15 25.80
C ARG A 20 -35.52 51.16 24.78
N ASP A 21 -34.29 50.66 24.98
CA ASP A 21 -33.66 49.69 24.13
C ASP A 21 -34.35 48.31 24.21
N ALA A 22 -34.81 47.94 25.41
CA ALA A 22 -35.57 46.70 25.61
C ALA A 22 -36.93 46.74 24.89
N VAL A 23 -37.63 47.86 24.98
CA VAL A 23 -38.94 48.08 24.30
C VAL A 23 -38.75 48.09 22.78
N TYR A 24 -37.72 48.76 22.28
CA TYR A 24 -37.40 48.78 20.86
C TYR A 24 -37.03 47.37 20.36
N ALA A 25 -36.17 46.64 21.08
CA ALA A 25 -35.77 45.27 20.72
C ALA A 25 -36.98 44.31 20.72
N GLY A 26 -37.91 44.44 21.68
CA GLY A 26 -39.16 43.69 21.72
C GLY A 26 -40.03 43.91 20.47
N ALA A 27 -40.19 45.18 20.09
CA ALA A 27 -40.95 45.53 18.86
C ALA A 27 -40.24 45.05 17.59
N MET A 28 -38.92 45.09 17.56
CA MET A 28 -38.17 44.54 16.43
C MET A 28 -38.31 43.01 16.36
N LEU A 29 -38.31 42.29 17.49
CA LEU A 29 -38.55 40.85 17.53
C LEU A 29 -39.95 40.50 17.00
N ASP A 30 -40.99 41.28 17.37
CA ASP A 30 -42.33 41.13 16.79
C ASP A 30 -42.30 41.35 15.27
N LYS A 31 -41.61 42.40 14.82
CA LYS A 31 -41.44 42.68 13.38
C LYS A 31 -40.73 41.53 12.64
N VAL A 32 -39.73 40.91 13.24
CA VAL A 32 -39.04 39.73 12.67
C VAL A 32 -40.01 38.61 12.35
N VAL A 33 -40.99 38.36 13.24
CA VAL A 33 -41.88 37.18 13.13
C VAL A 33 -43.18 37.50 12.39
N THR A 34 -43.72 38.72 12.55
CA THR A 34 -45.09 39.04 12.10
C THR A 34 -45.13 39.96 10.88
N SER A 35 -44.03 40.65 10.55
CA SER A 35 -43.98 41.58 9.43
C SER A 35 -43.92 40.90 8.08
N THR A 36 -44.62 41.45 7.09
CA THR A 36 -44.49 41.10 5.67
C THR A 36 -43.34 41.83 4.96
N GLU A 37 -42.67 42.78 5.64
CA GLU A 37 -41.46 43.40 5.12
C GLU A 37 -40.32 42.39 5.15
N LEU A 38 -39.47 42.39 4.11
CA LEU A 38 -38.40 41.41 3.98
C LEU A 38 -37.21 41.69 4.89
N LYS A 39 -37.03 42.93 5.31
CA LYS A 39 -35.92 43.36 6.17
C LYS A 39 -36.42 44.31 7.28
N TYR A 40 -35.65 44.36 8.35
CA TYR A 40 -35.82 45.33 9.43
C TYR A 40 -34.46 45.92 9.83
N THR A 41 -34.47 47.10 10.45
CA THR A 41 -33.27 47.74 10.96
C THR A 41 -33.24 47.59 12.48
N ASP A 42 -32.14 47.11 13.03
CA ASP A 42 -31.94 47.02 14.46
C ASP A 42 -31.65 48.39 15.08
N ARG A 43 -31.57 48.45 16.41
CA ARG A 43 -31.35 49.72 17.13
C ARG A 43 -29.98 50.37 16.86
N LEU A 44 -29.02 49.62 16.33
CA LEU A 44 -27.67 50.09 16.00
C LEU A 44 -27.51 50.42 14.49
N GLY A 45 -28.60 50.34 13.74
CA GLY A 45 -28.63 50.67 12.32
C GLY A 45 -28.27 49.47 11.38
N GLY A 46 -28.11 48.26 11.93
CA GLY A 46 -27.87 47.05 11.12
C GLY A 46 -29.14 46.56 10.41
N GLU A 47 -29.05 46.23 9.12
CA GLU A 47 -30.14 45.59 8.41
C GLU A 47 -30.11 44.07 8.59
N HIS A 48 -31.29 43.49 8.90
CA HIS A 48 -31.49 42.05 9.08
C HIS A 48 -32.74 41.57 8.32
N TYR A 49 -32.79 40.29 7.98
CA TYR A 49 -33.97 39.69 7.37
C TYR A 49 -35.05 39.38 8.42
N THR A 50 -36.32 39.58 8.04
CA THR A 50 -37.46 39.00 8.73
C THR A 50 -37.62 37.53 8.36
N VAL A 51 -38.56 36.80 8.99
CA VAL A 51 -38.87 35.41 8.62
C VAL A 51 -39.33 35.32 7.16
N ASP A 52 -40.18 36.26 6.73
CA ASP A 52 -40.63 36.33 5.32
C ASP A 52 -39.48 36.72 4.39
N GLY A 53 -38.52 37.52 4.82
CA GLY A 53 -37.31 37.84 4.09
C GLY A 53 -36.39 36.62 3.89
N MET A 54 -36.16 35.83 4.94
CA MET A 54 -35.39 34.59 4.87
C MET A 54 -36.05 33.56 3.96
N LYS A 55 -37.39 33.45 4.02
CA LYS A 55 -38.16 32.58 3.13
C LYS A 55 -38.04 33.02 1.67
N ALA A 56 -38.20 34.30 1.39
CA ALA A 56 -38.10 34.85 0.04
C ALA A 56 -36.71 34.60 -0.60
N GLU A 57 -35.64 34.81 0.19
CA GLU A 57 -34.29 34.54 -0.26
C GLU A 57 -34.04 33.03 -0.46
N GLY A 58 -34.57 32.19 0.45
CA GLY A 58 -34.55 30.73 0.30
C GLY A 58 -35.28 30.24 -0.95
N ASP A 59 -36.49 30.74 -1.20
CA ASP A 59 -37.27 30.39 -2.39
C ASP A 59 -36.57 30.83 -3.68
N LYS A 60 -35.88 31.98 -3.68
CA LYS A 60 -35.05 32.44 -4.79
C LYS A 60 -33.88 31.51 -5.07
N VAL A 61 -33.13 31.10 -4.06
CA VAL A 61 -32.00 30.15 -4.19
C VAL A 61 -32.49 28.80 -4.69
N VAL A 62 -33.63 28.32 -4.21
CA VAL A 62 -34.23 27.05 -4.67
C VAL A 62 -34.63 27.17 -6.16
N GLU A 63 -35.23 28.28 -6.56
CA GLU A 63 -35.63 28.48 -7.97
C GLU A 63 -34.42 28.63 -8.89
N GLU A 64 -33.38 29.36 -8.50
CA GLU A 64 -32.10 29.46 -9.22
C GLU A 64 -31.45 28.07 -9.36
N THR A 65 -31.44 27.28 -8.27
CA THR A 65 -30.90 25.91 -8.29
C THR A 65 -31.73 25.02 -9.22
N ARG A 66 -33.07 25.12 -9.17
CA ARG A 66 -33.97 24.39 -10.07
C ARG A 66 -33.71 24.74 -11.52
N GLN A 67 -33.56 26.03 -11.83
CA GLN A 67 -33.29 26.50 -13.21
C GLN A 67 -31.93 26.02 -13.71
N ASN A 68 -30.90 25.95 -12.84
CA ASN A 68 -29.60 25.43 -13.20
C ASN A 68 -29.57 23.89 -13.39
N LEU A 69 -30.48 23.15 -12.74
CA LEU A 69 -30.61 21.70 -12.90
C LEU A 69 -31.46 21.27 -14.10
N ILE A 70 -32.39 22.11 -14.56
CA ILE A 70 -33.26 21.78 -15.72
C ILE A 70 -32.47 21.42 -16.97
N PRO A 71 -31.40 22.13 -17.37
CA PRO A 71 -30.62 21.77 -18.57
C PRO A 71 -29.91 20.42 -18.44
N LEU A 72 -29.50 20.03 -17.24
CA LEU A 72 -28.84 18.75 -16.98
C LEU A 72 -29.81 17.57 -17.01
N SER A 73 -31.11 17.80 -16.81
CA SER A 73 -32.14 16.76 -16.82
C SER A 73 -32.85 16.63 -18.20
N ARG A 74 -32.64 17.56 -19.11
CA ARG A 74 -33.26 17.51 -20.45
C ARG A 74 -32.44 16.65 -21.39
N GLN A 75 -33.09 15.68 -22.02
CA GLN A 75 -32.54 14.87 -23.09
C GLN A 75 -33.31 15.19 -24.36
N TYR A 76 -32.60 15.56 -25.42
CA TYR A 76 -33.19 15.86 -26.71
C TYR A 76 -33.03 14.66 -27.65
N MET A 77 -34.02 14.48 -28.52
CA MET A 77 -33.98 13.40 -29.52
C MET A 77 -32.96 13.65 -30.63
N THR A 78 -32.66 14.92 -30.91
CA THR A 78 -31.69 15.31 -31.95
C THR A 78 -30.95 16.57 -31.56
N LEU A 79 -29.76 16.78 -32.12
CA LEU A 79 -28.99 18.03 -31.94
C LEU A 79 -29.80 19.25 -32.39
N ALA A 80 -30.58 19.12 -33.52
CA ALA A 80 -31.42 20.22 -34.00
C ALA A 80 -32.53 20.60 -33.00
N ALA A 81 -33.13 19.62 -32.32
CA ALA A 81 -34.10 19.88 -31.26
C ALA A 81 -33.46 20.56 -30.04
N ALA A 82 -32.26 20.16 -29.67
CA ALA A 82 -31.50 20.82 -28.60
C ALA A 82 -31.11 22.26 -28.97
N GLN A 83 -30.67 22.49 -30.22
CA GLN A 83 -30.33 23.83 -30.71
C GLN A 83 -31.56 24.74 -30.83
N ALA A 84 -32.73 24.20 -31.19
CA ALA A 84 -33.98 24.96 -31.22
C ALA A 84 -34.41 25.43 -29.82
N ASP A 85 -34.05 24.71 -28.77
CA ASP A 85 -34.36 25.04 -27.39
C ASP A 85 -33.20 25.78 -26.66
N ILE A 86 -32.29 26.37 -27.42
CA ILE A 86 -31.05 27.00 -26.91
C ILE A 86 -31.32 28.09 -25.88
N ALA A 87 -32.45 28.80 -25.98
CA ALA A 87 -32.85 29.83 -25.03
C ALA A 87 -33.05 29.29 -23.59
N ASN A 88 -33.34 28.00 -23.46
CA ASN A 88 -33.50 27.31 -22.18
C ASN A 88 -32.27 26.55 -21.73
N ILE A 89 -31.14 26.66 -22.43
CA ILE A 89 -29.86 26.05 -22.09
C ILE A 89 -28.90 27.20 -21.77
N PRO A 90 -28.60 27.49 -20.49
CA PRO A 90 -27.73 28.60 -20.11
C PRO A 90 -26.36 28.54 -20.79
N GLU A 91 -25.78 29.69 -21.06
CA GLU A 91 -24.44 29.78 -21.63
C GLU A 91 -23.41 29.08 -20.72
N GLY A 92 -22.50 28.32 -21.30
CA GLY A 92 -21.50 27.55 -20.57
C GLY A 92 -22.05 26.27 -19.94
N SER A 93 -23.34 25.97 -20.00
CA SER A 93 -23.90 24.71 -19.49
C SER A 93 -23.93 23.63 -20.55
N THR A 94 -23.95 22.37 -20.11
CA THR A 94 -24.00 21.18 -20.98
C THR A 94 -25.39 20.59 -21.00
N THR A 95 -25.74 19.94 -22.11
CA THR A 95 -26.93 19.14 -22.26
C THR A 95 -26.64 17.93 -23.14
N TYR A 96 -27.66 17.07 -23.36
CA TYR A 96 -27.47 15.80 -24.04
C TYR A 96 -28.51 15.62 -25.16
N TYR A 97 -28.09 15.03 -26.30
CA TYR A 97 -29.02 14.55 -27.32
C TYR A 97 -28.71 13.09 -27.66
N ARG A 98 -29.74 12.35 -28.11
CA ARG A 98 -29.62 10.94 -28.47
C ARG A 98 -28.70 10.76 -29.70
N SER A 99 -27.81 9.75 -29.62
CA SER A 99 -26.94 9.43 -30.76
C SER A 99 -27.75 8.99 -31.99
N PRO A 100 -27.52 9.58 -33.18
CA PRO A 100 -28.30 9.24 -34.38
C PRO A 100 -28.08 7.82 -34.89
N ASP A 101 -26.93 7.25 -34.60
CA ASP A 101 -26.45 5.93 -35.05
C ASP A 101 -26.45 4.86 -33.94
N ASP A 102 -27.08 5.16 -32.79
CA ASP A 102 -27.07 4.32 -31.57
C ASP A 102 -25.68 3.91 -31.10
N SER A 103 -24.58 4.52 -31.58
CA SER A 103 -23.23 4.25 -31.14
C SER A 103 -23.00 4.69 -29.67
N ALA A 104 -23.86 5.56 -29.17
CA ALA A 104 -23.90 6.00 -27.78
C ALA A 104 -25.35 6.19 -27.33
N LEU A 105 -25.63 6.15 -26.04
CA LEU A 105 -26.94 6.47 -25.48
C LEU A 105 -27.25 7.96 -25.68
N ALA A 106 -26.27 8.82 -25.37
CA ALA A 106 -26.41 10.26 -25.54
C ALA A 106 -25.04 10.89 -25.82
N ILE A 107 -25.03 11.99 -26.54
CA ILE A 107 -23.86 12.81 -26.86
C ILE A 107 -23.98 14.12 -26.10
N GLU A 108 -22.94 14.50 -25.39
CA GLU A 108 -22.88 15.75 -24.62
C GLU A 108 -22.50 16.93 -25.54
N VAL A 109 -23.21 18.03 -25.39
CA VAL A 109 -22.93 19.31 -26.05
C VAL A 109 -22.95 20.43 -25.02
N ILE A 110 -22.17 21.48 -25.25
CA ILE A 110 -22.10 22.69 -24.44
C ILE A 110 -22.64 23.90 -25.22
N ASN A 111 -23.44 24.74 -24.56
CA ASN A 111 -23.84 26.01 -25.15
C ASN A 111 -22.67 27.00 -25.08
N ASN A 112 -22.15 27.36 -26.24
CA ASN A 112 -21.11 28.36 -26.39
C ASN A 112 -21.63 29.51 -27.25
N ALA A 113 -21.92 30.62 -26.61
CA ALA A 113 -22.49 31.83 -27.23
C ALA A 113 -23.73 31.56 -28.12
N GLY A 114 -24.68 30.77 -27.62
CA GLY A 114 -25.92 30.45 -28.34
C GLY A 114 -25.80 29.34 -29.37
N THR A 115 -24.67 28.67 -29.49
CA THR A 115 -24.45 27.55 -30.40
C THR A 115 -23.97 26.31 -29.61
N LEU A 116 -24.62 25.17 -29.85
CA LEU A 116 -24.27 23.90 -29.21
C LEU A 116 -23.05 23.28 -29.90
N GLN A 117 -21.99 23.09 -29.13
CA GLN A 117 -20.73 22.50 -29.59
C GLN A 117 -20.48 21.14 -28.89
N PRO A 118 -20.01 20.09 -29.61
CA PRO A 118 -19.70 18.80 -29.02
C PRO A 118 -18.56 18.91 -28.00
N THR A 119 -18.74 18.35 -26.82
CA THR A 119 -17.66 18.25 -25.78
C THR A 119 -16.72 17.07 -26.04
N GLY A 120 -17.07 16.16 -26.92
CA GLY A 120 -16.40 14.90 -27.16
C GLY A 120 -16.78 13.78 -26.17
N ARG A 121 -17.58 14.09 -25.15
CA ARG A 121 -18.06 13.10 -24.17
C ARG A 121 -19.33 12.43 -24.70
N LYS A 122 -19.42 11.10 -24.41
CA LYS A 122 -20.59 10.28 -24.83
C LYS A 122 -20.97 9.35 -23.67
N MET A 123 -22.28 9.13 -23.49
CA MET A 123 -22.77 8.07 -22.61
C MET A 123 -22.79 6.76 -23.40
N PRO A 124 -22.20 5.66 -22.88
CA PRO A 124 -22.22 4.37 -23.58
C PRO A 124 -23.67 3.88 -23.78
N SER A 125 -23.96 3.31 -24.94
CA SER A 125 -25.25 2.66 -25.20
C SER A 125 -25.34 1.31 -24.48
N ASN A 126 -26.55 0.81 -24.25
CA ASN A 126 -26.72 -0.53 -23.69
C ASN A 126 -26.03 -1.60 -24.55
N GLN A 127 -26.03 -1.40 -25.88
CA GLN A 127 -25.33 -2.27 -26.81
C GLN A 127 -23.81 -2.23 -26.62
N ALA A 128 -23.23 -1.06 -26.35
CA ALA A 128 -21.81 -0.94 -26.04
C ALA A 128 -21.47 -1.60 -24.68
N VAL A 129 -22.36 -1.48 -23.69
CA VAL A 129 -22.21 -2.13 -22.38
C VAL A 129 -22.35 -3.65 -22.50
N GLU A 130 -23.32 -4.15 -23.26
CA GLU A 130 -23.48 -5.59 -23.52
C GLU A 130 -22.33 -6.16 -24.36
N LEU A 131 -21.78 -5.39 -25.30
CA LEU A 131 -20.58 -5.78 -26.04
C LEU A 131 -19.38 -5.88 -25.09
N LEU A 132 -19.21 -4.91 -24.18
CA LEU A 132 -18.14 -4.92 -23.16
C LEU A 132 -18.34 -6.09 -22.20
N ARG A 133 -19.58 -6.33 -21.76
CA ARG A 133 -19.94 -7.47 -20.92
C ARG A 133 -19.66 -8.79 -21.64
N GLY A 134 -20.05 -8.90 -22.91
CA GLY A 134 -19.72 -10.06 -23.73
C GLY A 134 -18.21 -10.25 -23.92
N LEU A 135 -17.43 -9.17 -23.99
CA LEU A 135 -15.96 -9.24 -24.01
C LEU A 135 -15.41 -9.69 -22.65
N ILE A 136 -15.96 -9.19 -21.54
CA ILE A 136 -15.57 -9.57 -20.18
C ILE A 136 -15.97 -11.01 -19.89
N ASP A 137 -17.17 -11.43 -20.24
CA ASP A 137 -17.65 -12.80 -20.10
C ASP A 137 -16.83 -13.77 -20.96
N ASN A 138 -16.42 -13.34 -22.16
CA ASN A 138 -15.51 -14.08 -23.02
C ASN A 138 -14.07 -14.16 -22.46
N LEU A 139 -13.60 -13.14 -21.75
CA LEU A 139 -12.31 -13.19 -21.02
C LEU A 139 -12.34 -14.23 -19.89
N GLY A 140 -13.49 -14.40 -19.21
CA GLY A 140 -13.69 -15.46 -18.20
C GLY A 140 -13.75 -16.88 -18.79
N VAL A 141 -14.10 -17.02 -20.07
CA VAL A 141 -14.22 -18.31 -20.77
C VAL A 141 -13.00 -18.62 -21.64
N ASN A 142 -12.19 -17.62 -21.94
CA ASN A 142 -10.96 -17.75 -22.74
C ASN A 142 -9.74 -17.62 -21.83
N PRO A 143 -9.12 -18.70 -21.37
CA PRO A 143 -7.96 -18.67 -20.48
C PRO A 143 -6.73 -17.97 -21.10
N PHE A 144 -6.67 -17.87 -22.42
CA PHE A 144 -5.73 -17.00 -23.10
C PHE A 144 -6.23 -16.55 -24.48
N SER A 145 -5.80 -15.40 -24.91
CA SER A 145 -5.99 -14.90 -26.27
C SER A 145 -4.80 -14.02 -26.64
N VAL A 146 -4.23 -14.23 -27.81
CA VAL A 146 -3.26 -13.31 -28.41
C VAL A 146 -4.04 -12.32 -29.24
N VAL A 147 -4.00 -11.05 -28.84
CA VAL A 147 -4.74 -9.96 -29.53
C VAL A 147 -3.74 -9.02 -30.18
N PHE A 148 -3.87 -8.82 -31.48
CA PHE A 148 -3.12 -7.79 -32.19
C PHE A 148 -3.68 -6.38 -31.91
N LYS A 149 -2.87 -5.37 -32.16
CA LYS A 149 -3.23 -3.95 -31.96
C LYS A 149 -4.47 -3.49 -32.74
N ASN A 150 -4.88 -4.24 -33.76
CA ASN A 150 -6.10 -4.04 -34.55
C ASN A 150 -7.33 -4.78 -34.00
N GLY A 151 -7.22 -5.46 -32.84
CA GLY A 151 -8.32 -6.20 -32.20
C GLY A 151 -8.54 -7.62 -32.73
N LEU A 152 -7.76 -8.10 -33.72
CA LEU A 152 -7.83 -9.49 -34.17
C LEU A 152 -7.17 -10.42 -33.15
N SER A 153 -7.80 -11.56 -32.89
CA SER A 153 -7.30 -12.60 -31.99
C SER A 153 -6.92 -13.84 -32.80
N PRO A 154 -5.67 -13.92 -33.27
CA PRO A 154 -5.25 -15.01 -34.16
C PRO A 154 -5.12 -16.36 -33.45
N LEU A 155 -5.00 -16.35 -32.12
CA LEU A 155 -4.90 -17.56 -31.30
C LEU A 155 -5.64 -17.34 -29.98
N GLY A 156 -6.51 -18.26 -29.61
CA GLY A 156 -7.21 -18.20 -28.33
C GLY A 156 -7.91 -19.51 -27.99
N TYR A 157 -8.43 -19.58 -26.76
CA TYR A 157 -9.20 -20.72 -26.28
C TYR A 157 -10.62 -20.26 -25.94
N LYS A 158 -11.63 -20.86 -26.57
CA LYS A 158 -13.04 -20.51 -26.41
C LYS A 158 -13.91 -21.75 -26.38
N ASN A 159 -14.83 -21.82 -25.41
CA ASN A 159 -15.82 -22.91 -25.31
C ASN A 159 -15.21 -24.31 -25.34
N GLY A 160 -14.09 -24.52 -24.64
CA GLY A 160 -13.44 -25.83 -24.61
C GLY A 160 -12.61 -26.16 -25.85
N ARG A 161 -12.37 -25.19 -26.76
CA ARG A 161 -11.60 -25.41 -27.97
C ARG A 161 -10.54 -24.33 -28.17
N LEU A 162 -9.34 -24.78 -28.59
CA LEU A 162 -8.33 -23.89 -29.14
C LEU A 162 -8.78 -23.45 -30.53
N TYR A 163 -8.74 -22.14 -30.82
CA TYR A 163 -8.98 -21.62 -32.15
C TYR A 163 -7.80 -20.77 -32.61
N ALA A 164 -7.52 -20.85 -33.91
CA ALA A 164 -6.56 -20.00 -34.58
C ALA A 164 -7.25 -19.49 -35.84
N ASP A 165 -7.71 -18.23 -35.82
CA ASP A 165 -8.21 -17.57 -37.02
C ASP A 165 -7.02 -17.06 -37.85
N GLU A 166 -6.96 -17.45 -39.12
CA GLU A 166 -6.00 -16.98 -40.14
C GLU A 166 -4.57 -17.58 -40.14
N PHE A 167 -4.27 -18.65 -39.41
CA PHE A 167 -2.98 -19.33 -39.54
C PHE A 167 -2.92 -20.42 -40.60
N GLU A 168 -3.76 -20.39 -41.62
CA GLU A 168 -3.79 -21.40 -42.67
C GLU A 168 -2.52 -21.44 -43.57
N LYS A 169 -1.51 -20.61 -43.36
CA LYS A 169 -0.35 -20.46 -44.26
C LYS A 169 1.03 -20.42 -43.60
N VAL A 170 1.20 -20.82 -42.37
CA VAL A 170 2.56 -20.94 -41.76
C VAL A 170 2.85 -22.39 -41.37
N TYR A 171 2.59 -23.32 -42.28
CA TYR A 171 3.03 -24.69 -42.15
C TYR A 171 4.10 -24.98 -43.19
N SER A 172 5.34 -24.80 -42.84
CA SER A 172 6.43 -25.58 -43.39
C SER A 172 6.84 -26.58 -42.33
N SER A 173 7.06 -27.79 -42.75
CA SER A 173 7.24 -29.03 -41.99
C SER A 173 8.43 -29.07 -41.01
N ASN A 174 8.98 -27.93 -40.57
CA ASN A 174 10.18 -27.87 -39.72
C ASN A 174 10.22 -26.72 -38.71
N PHE A 175 9.12 -26.05 -38.43
CA PHE A 175 9.12 -24.95 -37.46
C PHE A 175 8.12 -25.20 -36.30
N GLY A 176 8.65 -25.57 -35.16
CA GLY A 176 7.95 -25.37 -33.89
C GLY A 176 7.86 -23.86 -33.58
N ILE A 177 6.69 -23.37 -33.18
CA ILE A 177 6.53 -21.97 -32.76
C ILE A 177 7.05 -21.88 -31.32
N GLU A 178 8.13 -21.10 -31.11
CA GLU A 178 8.71 -20.90 -29.80
C GLU A 178 8.06 -19.65 -29.14
N PHE A 179 7.35 -19.84 -28.04
CA PHE A 179 6.87 -18.77 -27.18
C PHE A 179 7.54 -18.89 -25.82
N GLY A 180 8.42 -17.94 -25.47
CA GLY A 180 8.98 -17.85 -24.13
C GLY A 180 9.66 -19.13 -23.60
N GLY A 181 10.21 -19.96 -24.47
CA GLY A 181 10.84 -21.24 -24.11
C GLY A 181 9.92 -22.45 -24.19
N SER A 182 8.71 -22.32 -24.73
CA SER A 182 7.77 -23.42 -24.97
C SER A 182 7.75 -23.85 -26.45
N ILE A 183 7.55 -25.12 -26.73
CA ILE A 183 7.50 -25.70 -28.06
C ILE A 183 6.09 -26.25 -28.31
N ILE A 184 5.50 -25.91 -29.46
CA ILE A 184 4.28 -26.56 -29.96
C ILE A 184 4.72 -27.71 -30.88
N ASP A 185 4.38 -28.94 -30.51
CA ASP A 185 4.67 -30.09 -31.31
C ASP A 185 3.55 -30.31 -32.35
N ASN A 186 3.91 -30.21 -33.63
CA ASN A 186 2.99 -30.45 -34.75
C ASN A 186 2.76 -31.94 -35.04
N ASN A 187 3.50 -32.81 -34.38
CA ASN A 187 3.31 -34.25 -34.47
C ASN A 187 3.26 -34.86 -33.07
N PRO A 188 2.15 -34.58 -32.33
CA PRO A 188 2.05 -34.99 -30.94
C PRO A 188 2.13 -36.52 -30.83
N PRO A 189 2.62 -37.03 -29.68
CA PRO A 189 2.64 -38.47 -29.41
C PRO A 189 1.23 -39.08 -29.51
N ASP A 190 1.16 -40.40 -29.76
CA ASP A 190 -0.12 -41.11 -29.81
C ASP A 190 -0.98 -40.81 -28.58
N GLY A 191 -2.25 -40.49 -28.83
CA GLY A 191 -3.19 -40.14 -27.79
C GLY A 191 -3.33 -38.62 -27.50
N TRP A 192 -2.60 -37.76 -28.24
CA TRP A 192 -2.73 -36.33 -28.15
C TRP A 192 -3.28 -35.70 -29.44
N ILE A 193 -4.14 -34.69 -29.30
CA ILE A 193 -4.57 -33.84 -30.41
C ILE A 193 -3.54 -32.73 -30.65
N PHE A 194 -3.07 -32.11 -29.58
CA PHE A 194 -1.90 -31.23 -29.57
C PHE A 194 -1.24 -31.24 -28.20
N ILE A 195 0.02 -30.83 -28.15
CA ILE A 195 0.79 -30.68 -26.92
C ILE A 195 1.75 -29.50 -27.06
N ILE A 196 1.86 -28.73 -26.01
CA ILE A 196 2.83 -27.63 -25.86
C ILE A 196 3.70 -27.98 -24.68
N TYR A 197 5.01 -27.96 -24.85
CA TYR A 197 5.95 -28.28 -23.78
C TYR A 197 7.10 -27.27 -23.72
N TYR A 198 7.72 -27.19 -22.57
CA TYR A 198 8.97 -26.45 -22.40
C TYR A 198 10.14 -27.18 -23.04
N ARG A 199 11.22 -26.47 -23.35
CA ARG A 199 12.48 -27.07 -23.89
C ARG A 199 13.03 -28.22 -23.05
N ASN A 200 12.72 -28.28 -21.77
CA ASN A 200 13.11 -29.35 -20.86
C ASN A 200 12.21 -30.59 -20.93
N GLY A 201 11.22 -30.63 -21.84
CA GLY A 201 10.29 -31.72 -22.03
C GLY A 201 9.07 -31.75 -21.11
N LEU A 202 8.91 -30.77 -20.21
CA LEU A 202 7.72 -30.68 -19.38
C LEU A 202 6.53 -30.16 -20.19
N VAL A 203 5.37 -30.79 -20.06
CA VAL A 203 4.14 -30.40 -20.75
C VAL A 203 3.62 -29.11 -20.14
N LEU A 204 3.53 -28.05 -20.94
CA LEU A 204 2.86 -26.80 -20.54
C LEU A 204 1.34 -26.97 -20.60
N CYS A 205 0.84 -27.48 -21.72
CA CYS A 205 -0.58 -27.76 -21.90
C CYS A 205 -0.79 -28.64 -23.14
N GLY A 206 -1.94 -29.29 -23.24
CA GLY A 206 -2.33 -30.09 -24.38
C GLY A 206 -3.73 -30.64 -24.29
N GLN A 207 -4.23 -31.21 -25.37
CA GLN A 207 -5.50 -31.92 -25.41
C GLN A 207 -5.26 -33.35 -25.92
N LYS A 208 -5.76 -34.34 -25.18
CA LYS A 208 -5.78 -35.73 -25.58
C LYS A 208 -6.92 -36.05 -26.55
N THR A 209 -6.81 -37.13 -27.29
CA THR A 209 -7.83 -37.61 -28.24
C THR A 209 -9.14 -38.01 -27.55
N ASP A 210 -9.11 -38.30 -26.26
CA ASP A 210 -10.30 -38.55 -25.42
C ASP A 210 -11.01 -37.30 -24.95
N GLY A 211 -10.51 -36.11 -25.32
CA GLY A 211 -11.06 -34.81 -24.92
C GLY A 211 -10.45 -34.23 -23.64
N THR A 212 -9.57 -34.98 -22.95
CA THR A 212 -8.91 -34.51 -21.71
C THR A 212 -7.97 -33.35 -22.02
N ILE A 213 -8.11 -32.24 -21.28
CA ILE A 213 -7.21 -31.09 -21.34
C ILE A 213 -6.20 -31.23 -20.21
N VAL A 214 -4.92 -31.11 -20.53
CA VAL A 214 -3.81 -31.18 -19.58
C VAL A 214 -3.09 -29.83 -19.58
N GLY A 215 -2.82 -29.27 -18.42
CA GLY A 215 -1.92 -28.13 -18.26
C GLY A 215 -2.54 -26.72 -18.32
N PHE A 216 -3.83 -26.53 -18.50
CA PHE A 216 -4.50 -25.23 -18.36
C PHE A 216 -5.11 -25.06 -16.96
N GLY A 217 -4.28 -24.89 -15.98
CA GLY A 217 -4.68 -24.50 -14.62
C GLY A 217 -3.59 -23.63 -14.06
N ASP A 218 -3.92 -22.37 -13.79
CA ASP A 218 -3.18 -21.41 -12.98
C ASP A 218 -1.83 -21.89 -12.42
N GLY A 219 -0.79 -21.69 -13.18
CA GLY A 219 0.59 -21.56 -12.69
C GLY A 219 1.21 -22.71 -11.89
N SER A 220 0.62 -23.89 -11.83
CA SER A 220 1.25 -25.04 -11.18
C SER A 220 1.95 -25.92 -12.21
N SER A 221 3.24 -25.76 -12.34
CA SER A 221 4.13 -26.66 -13.08
C SER A 221 4.13 -28.04 -12.44
N GLY A 222 3.62 -29.04 -13.15
CA GLY A 222 3.73 -30.42 -12.74
C GLY A 222 2.72 -31.30 -13.48
N GLY A 223 3.08 -31.78 -14.69
CA GLY A 223 2.29 -32.75 -15.44
C GLY A 223 2.20 -34.09 -14.73
N GLY A 224 1.17 -34.22 -13.88
CA GLY A 224 0.66 -35.51 -13.43
C GLY A 224 -0.82 -35.56 -13.79
N SER A 225 -1.31 -36.67 -14.34
CA SER A 225 -2.74 -36.90 -14.48
C SER A 225 -3.38 -36.80 -13.08
N ILE A 226 -4.38 -35.90 -12.94
CA ILE A 226 -5.16 -35.83 -11.70
C ILE A 226 -6.08 -37.05 -11.73
N GLU A 227 -5.81 -38.05 -10.91
CA GLU A 227 -6.73 -39.16 -10.68
C GLU A 227 -7.96 -38.62 -9.90
N PRO A 228 -9.19 -39.04 -10.23
CA PRO A 228 -10.37 -38.69 -9.45
C PRO A 228 -10.20 -39.15 -8.00
N GLY A 229 -10.08 -38.21 -7.07
CA GLY A 229 -9.84 -38.47 -5.63
C GLY A 229 -8.64 -37.72 -5.04
N ASP A 230 -7.71 -37.22 -5.88
CA ASP A 230 -6.52 -36.48 -5.44
C ASP A 230 -6.78 -34.96 -5.31
N THR A 231 -7.98 -34.50 -5.66
CA THR A 231 -8.36 -33.10 -5.51
C THR A 231 -8.95 -32.82 -4.14
N ALA A 232 -8.68 -31.62 -3.65
CA ALA A 232 -9.26 -31.05 -2.43
C ALA A 232 -9.95 -29.73 -2.77
N ALA A 233 -11.16 -29.51 -2.26
CA ALA A 233 -11.89 -28.27 -2.52
C ALA A 233 -11.23 -27.06 -1.84
N ASP A 234 -10.66 -27.29 -0.67
CA ASP A 234 -10.08 -26.29 0.22
C ASP A 234 -9.01 -26.91 1.13
N TYR A 235 -8.45 -26.12 2.04
CA TYR A 235 -7.45 -26.59 2.99
C TYR A 235 -8.02 -27.55 4.04
N ASP A 236 -9.29 -27.40 4.41
CA ASP A 236 -9.94 -28.29 5.37
C ASP A 236 -10.12 -29.69 4.78
N SER A 237 -10.29 -29.80 3.47
CA SER A 237 -10.29 -31.08 2.76
C SER A 237 -8.94 -31.81 2.85
N ILE A 238 -7.82 -31.10 3.02
CA ILE A 238 -6.50 -31.69 3.30
C ILE A 238 -6.39 -32.02 4.79
N ARG A 239 -6.76 -31.09 5.68
CA ARG A 239 -6.69 -31.28 7.14
C ARG A 239 -7.48 -32.50 7.59
N ASN A 240 -8.67 -32.73 7.02
CA ASN A 240 -9.53 -33.85 7.34
C ASN A 240 -9.22 -35.13 6.56
N TYR A 241 -8.14 -35.15 5.78
CA TYR A 241 -7.83 -36.30 4.92
C TYR A 241 -7.22 -37.48 5.70
N ALA A 242 -7.88 -38.62 5.61
CA ALA A 242 -7.44 -39.87 6.24
C ALA A 242 -6.99 -40.95 5.22
N GLY A 243 -6.96 -40.63 3.93
CA GLY A 243 -6.60 -41.55 2.86
C GLY A 243 -5.07 -41.74 2.73
N THR A 244 -4.65 -42.49 1.72
CA THR A 244 -3.26 -42.89 1.50
C THR A 244 -2.50 -42.01 0.50
N ALA A 245 -3.17 -41.10 -0.22
CA ALA A 245 -2.51 -40.21 -1.15
C ALA A 245 -1.43 -39.36 -0.43
N THR A 246 -0.34 -39.10 -1.14
CA THR A 246 0.76 -38.24 -0.68
C THR A 246 0.85 -36.95 -1.48
N VAL A 247 0.01 -36.78 -2.51
CA VAL A 247 -0.12 -35.58 -3.33
C VAL A 247 -1.59 -35.25 -3.46
N ARG A 248 -1.96 -33.99 -3.25
CA ARG A 248 -3.31 -33.49 -3.48
C ARG A 248 -3.28 -32.07 -4.05
N ASP A 249 -4.20 -31.80 -4.99
CA ASP A 249 -4.35 -30.49 -5.60
C ASP A 249 -5.58 -29.77 -5.01
N VAL A 250 -5.37 -28.64 -4.35
CA VAL A 250 -6.45 -27.76 -3.92
C VAL A 250 -6.94 -26.96 -5.13
N VAL A 251 -8.26 -26.96 -5.36
CA VAL A 251 -8.88 -26.32 -6.55
C VAL A 251 -9.69 -25.07 -6.20
N GLY A 252 -9.70 -24.64 -4.97
CA GLY A 252 -10.40 -23.43 -4.52
C GLY A 252 -9.87 -22.16 -5.16
N GLN A 253 -10.77 -21.21 -5.46
CA GLN A 253 -10.38 -19.93 -6.04
C GLN A 253 -9.36 -19.20 -5.14
N HIS A 254 -8.28 -18.65 -5.72
CA HIS A 254 -7.17 -17.97 -5.06
C HIS A 254 -6.28 -18.83 -4.15
N ILE A 255 -6.76 -19.99 -3.70
CA ILE A 255 -6.01 -20.90 -2.82
C ILE A 255 -5.51 -22.15 -3.55
N ALA A 256 -5.81 -22.25 -4.85
CA ALA A 256 -5.39 -23.37 -5.67
C ALA A 256 -3.88 -23.65 -5.56
N GLY A 257 -3.52 -24.91 -5.67
CA GLY A 257 -2.12 -25.34 -5.65
C GLY A 257 -1.94 -26.77 -5.18
N ARG A 258 -0.78 -27.31 -5.51
CA ARG A 258 -0.39 -28.67 -5.16
C ARG A 258 0.19 -28.74 -3.77
N PHE A 259 -0.24 -29.72 -3.00
CA PHE A 259 0.30 -30.08 -1.70
C PHE A 259 0.88 -31.50 -1.74
N VAL A 260 2.07 -31.65 -1.19
CA VAL A 260 2.78 -32.92 -1.13
C VAL A 260 3.17 -33.22 0.31
N VAL A 261 2.97 -34.45 0.74
CA VAL A 261 3.40 -34.90 2.07
C VAL A 261 4.93 -34.89 2.14
N ASN A 262 5.46 -34.23 3.15
CA ASN A 262 6.86 -34.36 3.51
C ASN A 262 7.01 -35.48 4.55
N PRO A 263 7.54 -36.67 4.19
CA PRO A 263 7.65 -37.78 5.11
C PRO A 263 8.70 -37.57 6.22
N ASP A 264 9.66 -36.69 5.98
CA ASP A 264 10.76 -36.42 6.92
C ASP A 264 10.37 -35.40 7.98
N ASP A 265 9.25 -34.67 7.79
CA ASP A 265 8.75 -33.71 8.75
C ASP A 265 7.59 -34.27 9.56
N THR A 266 7.86 -34.50 10.83
CA THR A 266 6.86 -34.99 11.81
C THR A 266 6.56 -33.99 12.92
N THR A 267 7.21 -32.83 12.94
CA THR A 267 7.21 -31.91 14.08
C THR A 267 6.79 -30.49 13.76
N SER A 268 6.89 -30.05 12.50
CA SER A 268 6.53 -28.68 12.12
C SER A 268 5.08 -28.37 12.44
N GLY A 269 4.87 -27.20 13.03
CA GLY A 269 3.54 -26.64 13.22
C GLY A 269 2.93 -26.20 11.89
N GLU A 270 1.62 -26.11 11.86
CA GLU A 270 0.88 -25.64 10.70
C GLU A 270 1.25 -24.19 10.34
N ILE A 271 1.36 -23.92 9.07
CA ILE A 271 1.39 -22.58 8.48
C ILE A 271 0.23 -22.54 7.49
N PRO A 272 -0.94 -22.00 7.88
CA PRO A 272 -2.11 -21.97 7.02
C PRO A 272 -1.79 -21.45 5.62
N GLY A 273 -2.12 -22.20 4.58
CA GLY A 273 -1.79 -21.90 3.20
C GLY A 273 -0.45 -22.47 2.70
N GLY A 274 0.47 -22.79 3.58
CA GLY A 274 1.81 -23.32 3.27
C GLY A 274 2.03 -24.74 3.74
N ILE A 275 1.95 -25.00 5.04
CA ILE A 275 2.04 -26.32 5.66
C ILE A 275 0.69 -26.65 6.30
N LEU A 276 0.06 -27.72 5.88
CA LEU A 276 -1.19 -28.21 6.48
C LEU A 276 -0.91 -29.55 7.18
N VAL A 277 -1.61 -29.80 8.28
CA VAL A 277 -1.47 -31.04 9.05
C VAL A 277 -2.79 -31.80 8.97
N ASP A 278 -2.74 -33.03 8.46
CA ASP A 278 -3.95 -33.87 8.36
C ASP A 278 -4.24 -34.64 9.65
N VAL A 279 -5.39 -35.32 9.66
CA VAL A 279 -5.82 -36.14 10.83
C VAL A 279 -4.87 -37.28 11.18
N LEU A 280 -3.98 -37.69 10.26
CA LEU A 280 -2.94 -38.70 10.49
C LEU A 280 -1.63 -38.09 10.99
N GLY A 281 -1.59 -36.76 11.13
CA GLY A 281 -0.40 -36.04 11.57
C GLY A 281 0.65 -35.84 10.48
N ARG A 282 0.33 -36.07 9.20
CA ARG A 282 1.24 -35.83 8.09
C ARG A 282 1.27 -34.33 7.74
N ARG A 283 2.45 -33.83 7.35
CA ARG A 283 2.66 -32.44 6.94
C ARG A 283 2.61 -32.36 5.43
N TRP A 284 1.68 -31.55 4.95
CA TRP A 284 1.46 -31.29 3.53
C TRP A 284 2.03 -29.93 3.17
N TYR A 285 3.06 -29.93 2.33
CA TYR A 285 3.76 -28.72 1.90
C TYR A 285 3.21 -28.25 0.56
N ARG A 286 2.83 -26.99 0.48
CA ARG A 286 2.50 -26.36 -0.80
C ARG A 286 3.71 -26.37 -1.72
N GLN A 287 3.55 -26.84 -2.94
CA GLN A 287 4.55 -26.71 -4.00
C GLN A 287 4.31 -25.41 -4.75
N ALA A 288 5.26 -24.49 -4.72
CA ALA A 288 5.16 -23.18 -5.38
C ALA A 288 6.53 -22.60 -5.67
N GLU A 289 6.66 -21.89 -6.79
CA GLU A 289 7.86 -21.09 -7.11
C GLU A 289 7.84 -19.71 -6.45
N PHE A 290 6.68 -19.25 -6.06
CA PHE A 290 6.44 -18.04 -5.28
C PHE A 290 5.17 -18.22 -4.45
N VAL A 291 4.98 -17.36 -3.49
CA VAL A 291 3.72 -17.28 -2.73
C VAL A 291 3.07 -15.91 -2.88
N SER A 292 1.74 -15.89 -2.79
CA SER A 292 0.95 -14.66 -2.71
C SER A 292 0.15 -14.63 -1.41
N TYR A 293 -0.32 -13.48 -1.01
CA TYR A 293 -1.17 -13.34 0.17
C TYR A 293 -2.50 -14.09 0.03
N ASP A 294 -3.02 -14.15 -1.19
CA ASP A 294 -4.25 -14.88 -1.48
C ASP A 294 -4.10 -16.39 -1.22
N MET A 295 -2.96 -16.98 -1.54
CA MET A 295 -2.65 -18.39 -1.22
C MET A 295 -2.68 -18.66 0.28
N PHE A 296 -2.57 -17.63 1.11
CA PHE A 296 -2.65 -17.70 2.56
C PHE A 296 -3.98 -17.17 3.10
N MET A 297 -4.99 -17.06 2.22
CA MET A 297 -6.33 -16.59 2.55
C MET A 297 -6.36 -15.19 3.18
N ALA A 298 -5.45 -14.30 2.76
CA ALA A 298 -5.47 -12.92 3.23
C ALA A 298 -6.80 -12.26 2.85
N PRO A 299 -7.58 -11.77 3.82
CA PRO A 299 -8.84 -11.11 3.53
C PRO A 299 -8.60 -9.85 2.69
N ARG A 300 -9.20 -9.82 1.51
CA ARG A 300 -9.18 -8.62 0.65
C ARG A 300 -10.28 -7.65 1.08
N VAL A 301 -9.99 -6.35 1.00
CA VAL A 301 -11.04 -5.34 1.10
C VAL A 301 -12.01 -5.53 -0.07
N PRO A 302 -13.31 -5.76 0.17
CA PRO A 302 -14.28 -5.97 -0.90
C PRO A 302 -14.32 -4.78 -1.87
N GLY A 303 -14.50 -5.03 -3.17
CA GLY A 303 -14.43 -3.99 -4.20
C GLY A 303 -15.38 -2.81 -3.96
N ALA A 304 -16.61 -3.06 -3.50
CA ALA A 304 -17.57 -2.00 -3.15
C ALA A 304 -17.07 -1.15 -1.96
N THR A 305 -16.48 -1.79 -0.94
CA THR A 305 -15.88 -1.11 0.21
C THR A 305 -14.65 -0.30 -0.22
N LEU A 306 -13.79 -0.88 -1.05
CA LEU A 306 -12.61 -0.20 -1.61
C LEU A 306 -13.00 1.08 -2.35
N LEU A 307 -14.01 1.01 -3.22
CA LEU A 307 -14.52 2.18 -3.93
C LEU A 307 -15.06 3.24 -2.97
N ALA A 308 -15.84 2.84 -1.96
CA ALA A 308 -16.38 3.76 -0.96
C ALA A 308 -15.26 4.45 -0.16
N VAL A 309 -14.22 3.72 0.24
CA VAL A 309 -13.03 4.26 0.90
C VAL A 309 -12.32 5.27 0.00
N GLN A 310 -12.06 4.92 -1.26
CA GLN A 310 -11.38 5.80 -2.21
C GLN A 310 -12.17 7.10 -2.47
N VAL A 311 -13.49 7.01 -2.63
CA VAL A 311 -14.36 8.18 -2.78
C VAL A 311 -14.33 9.04 -1.51
N ALA A 312 -14.44 8.45 -0.32
CA ALA A 312 -14.36 9.18 0.94
C ALA A 312 -13.03 9.94 1.09
N LEU A 313 -11.91 9.30 0.74
CA LEU A 313 -10.60 9.93 0.79
C LEU A 313 -10.46 11.04 -0.26
N ALA A 314 -10.94 10.84 -1.48
CA ALA A 314 -10.95 11.88 -2.51
C ALA A 314 -11.76 13.12 -2.09
N MET A 315 -12.80 12.92 -1.26
CA MET A 315 -13.59 14.01 -0.66
C MET A 315 -12.99 14.56 0.63
N GLY A 316 -11.82 14.10 1.05
CA GLY A 316 -11.19 14.51 2.32
C GLY A 316 -11.86 13.95 3.58
N ASN A 317 -12.76 12.98 3.45
CA ASN A 317 -13.52 12.42 4.57
C ASN A 317 -12.88 11.14 5.13
N ARG A 318 -11.80 11.32 5.91
CA ARG A 318 -11.09 10.23 6.58
C ARG A 318 -11.99 9.40 7.50
N SER A 319 -12.87 10.03 8.26
CA SER A 319 -13.73 9.32 9.23
C SER A 319 -14.67 8.33 8.54
N SER A 320 -15.24 8.69 7.40
CA SER A 320 -16.04 7.76 6.59
C SER A 320 -15.18 6.63 6.01
N ALA A 321 -13.95 6.91 5.58
CA ALA A 321 -13.04 5.88 5.09
C ALA A 321 -12.73 4.83 6.18
N ILE A 322 -12.46 5.27 7.42
CA ILE A 322 -12.25 4.38 8.57
C ILE A 322 -13.53 3.57 8.87
N ALA A 323 -14.70 4.21 8.84
CA ALA A 323 -15.97 3.55 9.10
C ALA A 323 -16.25 2.43 8.07
N TYR A 324 -15.94 2.65 6.80
CA TYR A 324 -16.08 1.61 5.78
C TYR A 324 -15.13 0.42 6.00
N LEU A 325 -13.96 0.65 6.55
CA LEU A 325 -12.99 -0.43 6.84
C LEU A 325 -13.27 -1.15 8.16
N SER A 326 -14.09 -0.61 9.06
CA SER A 326 -14.30 -1.17 10.41
C SER A 326 -14.90 -2.58 10.42
N GLY A 327 -15.56 -3.00 9.33
CA GLY A 327 -16.12 -4.36 9.17
C GLY A 327 -15.24 -5.30 8.32
N VAL A 328 -14.06 -4.84 7.89
CA VAL A 328 -13.14 -5.63 7.08
C VAL A 328 -12.22 -6.42 8.00
N GLU A 329 -12.06 -7.71 7.74
CA GLU A 329 -11.13 -8.57 8.47
C GLU A 329 -9.68 -8.17 8.16
N ALA A 330 -8.83 -8.20 9.18
CA ALA A 330 -7.41 -7.85 9.05
C ALA A 330 -6.60 -8.99 8.40
N ALA A 331 -5.68 -8.62 7.53
CA ALA A 331 -4.85 -9.56 6.77
C ALA A 331 -3.51 -9.90 7.45
N ASP A 332 -3.23 -9.34 8.62
CA ASP A 332 -1.92 -9.42 9.30
C ASP A 332 -1.38 -10.85 9.42
N ALA A 333 -2.20 -11.77 9.94
CA ALA A 333 -1.78 -13.16 10.17
C ALA A 333 -1.48 -13.90 8.85
N ALA A 334 -2.29 -13.67 7.83
CA ALA A 334 -2.10 -14.29 6.51
C ALA A 334 -0.83 -13.77 5.83
N ILE A 335 -0.58 -12.45 5.90
CA ILE A 335 0.65 -11.82 5.40
C ILE A 335 1.87 -12.39 6.13
N GLN A 336 1.82 -12.48 7.46
CA GLN A 336 2.89 -13.10 8.25
C GLN A 336 3.16 -14.54 7.83
N ASN A 337 2.10 -15.35 7.66
CA ASN A 337 2.23 -16.76 7.27
C ASN A 337 2.81 -16.90 5.86
N ALA A 338 2.45 -16.04 4.92
CA ALA A 338 3.01 -16.04 3.57
C ALA A 338 4.52 -15.80 3.60
N HIS A 339 4.98 -14.77 4.33
CA HIS A 339 6.40 -14.50 4.49
C HIS A 339 7.13 -15.60 5.26
N ARG A 340 6.51 -16.15 6.32
CA ARG A 340 7.07 -17.26 7.09
C ARG A 340 7.32 -18.48 6.20
N TYR A 341 6.37 -18.81 5.33
CA TYR A 341 6.49 -19.93 4.41
C TYR A 341 7.51 -19.63 3.29
N ALA A 342 7.48 -18.43 2.72
CA ALA A 342 8.45 -18.00 1.73
C ALA A 342 9.90 -18.08 2.26
N ASN A 343 10.11 -17.62 3.49
CA ASN A 343 11.42 -17.70 4.16
C ASN A 343 11.87 -19.13 4.38
N LEU A 344 10.94 -20.03 4.76
CA LEU A 344 11.24 -21.45 4.98
C LEU A 344 11.75 -22.13 3.71
N LEU A 345 11.15 -21.83 2.57
CA LEU A 345 11.49 -22.44 1.28
C LEU A 345 12.48 -21.61 0.45
N ASN A 346 12.84 -20.42 0.92
CA ASN A 346 13.66 -19.44 0.19
C ASN A 346 13.08 -19.10 -1.20
N ILE A 347 11.77 -18.90 -1.27
CA ILE A 347 11.05 -18.50 -2.48
C ILE A 347 10.49 -17.08 -2.38
N PRO A 348 10.27 -16.37 -3.50
CA PRO A 348 9.79 -15.00 -3.46
C PRO A 348 8.33 -14.89 -3.04
N VAL A 349 7.98 -13.73 -2.47
CA VAL A 349 6.58 -13.30 -2.28
C VAL A 349 6.20 -12.37 -3.42
N ARG A 350 5.03 -12.58 -4.03
CA ARG A 350 4.49 -11.76 -5.12
C ARG A 350 3.01 -11.50 -4.90
N GLN A 351 2.65 -10.22 -4.75
CA GLN A 351 1.25 -9.78 -4.65
C GLN A 351 1.10 -8.49 -5.45
N ASN A 352 0.64 -8.61 -6.69
CA ASN A 352 0.63 -7.49 -7.64
C ASN A 352 -0.73 -6.77 -7.73
N ASP A 353 -1.71 -7.18 -6.95
CA ASP A 353 -3.06 -6.61 -6.93
C ASP A 353 -3.71 -6.79 -5.56
N GLY A 354 -4.92 -6.27 -5.43
CA GLY A 354 -5.72 -6.39 -4.21
C GLY A 354 -5.47 -5.27 -3.20
N ALA A 355 -6.41 -5.13 -2.30
CA ALA A 355 -6.34 -4.20 -1.18
C ALA A 355 -6.56 -4.97 0.12
N PHE A 356 -5.75 -4.66 1.12
CA PHE A 356 -5.72 -5.38 2.39
C PHE A 356 -5.79 -4.39 3.55
N LEU A 357 -6.49 -4.77 4.63
CA LEU A 357 -6.46 -4.05 5.89
C LEU A 357 -5.43 -4.71 6.82
N VAL A 358 -4.51 -3.92 7.37
CA VAL A 358 -3.48 -4.38 8.30
C VAL A 358 -3.56 -3.56 9.59
N LEU A 359 -3.64 -4.21 10.73
CA LEU A 359 -3.70 -3.60 12.06
C LEU A 359 -2.36 -3.61 12.79
N VAL A 360 -1.32 -4.15 12.15
CA VAL A 360 0.06 -4.26 12.67
C VAL A 360 0.12 -5.08 13.98
N ASP A 361 -0.73 -6.10 14.08
CA ASP A 361 -0.73 -7.03 15.20
C ASP A 361 0.23 -8.21 15.00
N HIS A 362 0.59 -8.48 13.75
CA HIS A 362 1.55 -9.50 13.35
C HIS A 362 2.64 -8.90 12.47
N GLU A 363 3.90 -9.09 12.86
CA GLU A 363 5.07 -8.68 12.08
C GLU A 363 5.37 -9.71 10.98
N ALA A 364 5.52 -9.26 9.73
CA ALA A 364 6.00 -10.08 8.64
C ALA A 364 7.53 -9.98 8.54
N GLU A 365 8.24 -11.05 8.89
CA GLU A 365 9.68 -11.16 8.70
C GLU A 365 9.99 -11.45 7.23
N VAL A 366 10.76 -10.56 6.58
CA VAL A 366 11.08 -10.65 5.15
C VAL A 366 12.54 -11.05 4.98
N ARG A 367 12.78 -12.25 4.45
CA ARG A 367 14.13 -12.76 4.11
C ARG A 367 14.29 -13.08 2.63
N THR A 368 13.20 -13.04 1.86
CA THR A 368 13.19 -13.38 0.44
C THR A 368 12.72 -12.20 -0.39
N LYS A 369 13.04 -12.21 -1.68
CA LYS A 369 12.57 -11.20 -2.63
C LYS A 369 11.05 -11.04 -2.53
N THR A 370 10.61 -9.80 -2.38
CA THR A 370 9.20 -9.47 -2.21
C THR A 370 8.78 -8.41 -3.23
N SER A 371 7.72 -8.66 -3.97
CA SER A 371 7.13 -7.71 -4.92
C SER A 371 5.65 -7.54 -4.60
N LEU A 372 5.30 -6.35 -4.14
CA LEU A 372 3.94 -5.95 -3.74
C LEU A 372 3.39 -4.81 -4.59
N GLY A 373 4.10 -4.46 -5.67
CA GLY A 373 3.71 -3.37 -6.56
C GLY A 373 2.33 -3.60 -7.16
N GLY A 374 1.45 -2.61 -7.07
CA GLY A 374 0.05 -2.69 -7.52
C GLY A 374 -0.95 -3.12 -6.44
N SER A 375 -0.49 -3.65 -5.29
CA SER A 375 -1.36 -3.88 -4.14
C SER A 375 -1.47 -2.63 -3.25
N ILE A 376 -2.55 -2.56 -2.46
CA ILE A 376 -2.82 -1.47 -1.51
C ILE A 376 -2.88 -2.05 -0.11
N ILE A 377 -2.20 -1.41 0.83
CA ILE A 377 -2.32 -1.74 2.25
C ILE A 377 -2.88 -0.55 3.01
N PHE A 378 -4.09 -0.72 3.53
CA PHE A 378 -4.70 0.22 4.47
C PHE A 378 -4.30 -0.12 5.89
N THR A 379 -4.05 0.90 6.70
CA THR A 379 -3.98 0.74 8.15
C THR A 379 -4.81 1.82 8.84
N SER A 380 -5.65 1.38 9.76
CA SER A 380 -6.41 2.23 10.67
C SER A 380 -5.98 2.04 12.12
N ALA A 381 -4.89 1.29 12.33
CA ALA A 381 -4.47 0.90 13.67
C ALA A 381 -4.05 2.07 14.53
N ASP A 382 -4.62 2.10 15.72
CA ASP A 382 -4.08 2.82 16.87
C ASP A 382 -3.25 1.85 17.69
N SER A 383 -1.97 1.76 17.42
CA SER A 383 -1.13 0.70 18.02
C SER A 383 -0.84 0.87 19.51
N GLY A 384 -1.34 1.91 20.17
CA GLY A 384 -1.31 2.09 21.62
C GLY A 384 0.08 2.17 22.29
N VAL A 385 1.17 2.02 21.55
CA VAL A 385 2.53 2.04 22.09
C VAL A 385 3.08 3.46 22.05
N ASN A 386 3.24 4.05 23.22
CA ASN A 386 3.66 5.46 23.36
C ASN A 386 5.14 5.71 23.07
N GLU A 387 5.97 4.69 22.94
CA GLU A 387 7.41 4.85 22.92
C GLU A 387 8.12 3.81 22.07
N ILE A 388 8.90 4.29 21.13
CA ILE A 388 9.73 3.45 20.31
C ILE A 388 11.11 3.33 20.95
N ARG A 389 11.60 2.10 21.15
CA ARG A 389 12.94 1.81 21.63
C ARG A 389 13.96 2.10 20.53
N TRP A 390 14.44 3.32 20.48
CA TRP A 390 15.51 3.71 19.54
C TRP A 390 16.89 3.27 20.08
N GLY A 391 17.83 2.97 19.18
CA GLY A 391 19.17 2.45 19.44
C GLY A 391 19.82 2.76 20.82
N PRO A 392 20.03 4.02 21.22
CA PRO A 392 20.56 4.35 22.54
C PRO A 392 19.69 3.89 23.71
N LEU A 393 18.37 3.80 23.55
CA LEU A 393 17.48 3.30 24.61
C LEU A 393 17.74 1.84 24.95
N ARG A 394 18.40 1.08 24.08
CA ARG A 394 18.83 -0.29 24.37
C ARG A 394 19.69 -0.37 25.64
N LEU A 395 20.52 0.64 25.89
CA LEU A 395 21.34 0.75 27.12
C LEU A 395 20.68 1.62 28.19
N LEU A 396 19.95 2.66 27.81
CA LEU A 396 19.38 3.66 28.71
C LEU A 396 18.05 3.22 29.33
N ASP A 397 17.25 2.49 28.57
CA ASP A 397 15.98 1.91 29.01
C ASP A 397 15.75 0.57 28.30
N PRO A 398 16.32 -0.51 28.78
CA PRO A 398 16.16 -1.85 28.20
C PRO A 398 14.73 -2.38 28.31
N THR A 399 13.87 -1.75 29.10
CA THR A 399 12.47 -2.15 29.29
C THR A 399 11.52 -1.44 28.33
N ALA A 400 11.99 -0.44 27.60
CA ALA A 400 11.17 0.26 26.60
C ALA A 400 10.66 -0.75 25.54
N PRO A 401 9.38 -0.68 25.16
CA PRO A 401 8.82 -1.60 24.20
C PRO A 401 9.46 -1.42 22.82
N GLU A 402 9.60 -2.52 22.09
CA GLU A 402 9.97 -2.49 20.68
C GLU A 402 8.82 -1.87 19.85
N PRO A 403 9.13 -1.14 18.76
CA PRO A 403 8.11 -0.65 17.87
C PRO A 403 7.38 -1.82 17.20
N LYS A 404 6.09 -1.72 17.01
CA LYS A 404 5.36 -2.60 16.10
C LYS A 404 5.86 -2.36 14.67
N ARG A 405 5.96 -3.42 13.89
CA ARG A 405 6.44 -3.39 12.51
C ARG A 405 5.47 -4.14 11.62
N MET A 406 5.19 -3.61 10.46
CA MET A 406 4.44 -4.34 9.45
C MET A 406 5.36 -5.34 8.73
N PHE A 407 6.46 -4.83 8.18
CA PHE A 407 7.50 -5.64 7.54
C PHE A 407 8.85 -5.42 8.24
N ASN A 408 9.55 -6.50 8.53
CA ASN A 408 10.90 -6.47 9.08
C ASN A 408 11.84 -7.22 8.14
N ILE A 409 12.63 -6.48 7.37
CA ILE A 409 13.59 -7.04 6.42
C ILE A 409 14.80 -7.50 7.22
N LYS A 410 14.93 -8.81 7.40
CA LYS A 410 16.00 -9.46 8.17
C LYS A 410 16.96 -10.22 7.28
N GLY A 411 18.21 -10.25 7.71
CA GLY A 411 19.29 -11.03 7.12
C GLY A 411 19.94 -11.98 8.10
N LYS A 412 21.23 -12.16 7.92
CA LYS A 412 22.09 -12.89 8.86
C LYS A 412 22.01 -12.22 10.24
N GLU A 413 22.03 -13.02 11.29
CA GLU A 413 21.96 -12.47 12.63
C GLU A 413 23.20 -11.63 12.93
N ARG A 414 22.99 -10.51 13.63
CA ARG A 414 24.09 -9.71 14.15
C ARG A 414 24.76 -10.44 15.30
N ILE A 415 26.05 -10.31 15.39
CA ILE A 415 26.87 -10.95 16.41
C ILE A 415 27.17 -9.92 17.48
N GLU A 416 26.40 -9.94 18.54
CA GLU A 416 26.62 -9.08 19.69
C GLU A 416 27.80 -9.59 20.52
N LEU A 417 28.57 -8.67 21.08
CA LEU A 417 29.62 -9.03 22.02
C LEU A 417 29.00 -9.40 23.38
N THR A 418 29.34 -10.58 23.87
CA THR A 418 28.94 -11.01 25.21
C THR A 418 29.56 -10.09 26.28
N PRO A 419 29.06 -10.07 27.52
CA PRO A 419 29.64 -9.26 28.60
C PRO A 419 31.13 -9.51 28.82
N ALA A 420 31.61 -10.76 28.71
CA ALA A 420 33.01 -11.11 28.81
C ALA A 420 33.86 -10.56 27.66
N GLU A 421 33.32 -10.63 26.44
CA GLU A 421 33.97 -10.05 25.27
C GLU A 421 34.00 -8.53 25.31
N LEU A 422 32.94 -7.87 25.80
CA LEU A 422 32.91 -6.42 26.03
C LEU A 422 33.96 -5.98 27.06
N ALA A 423 34.13 -6.73 28.17
CA ALA A 423 35.15 -6.46 29.15
C ALA A 423 36.55 -6.53 28.53
N THR A 424 36.83 -7.57 27.74
CA THR A 424 38.08 -7.74 27.01
C THR A 424 38.27 -6.63 25.98
N PHE A 425 37.21 -6.30 25.24
CA PHE A 425 37.21 -5.23 24.24
C PHE A 425 37.55 -3.88 24.89
N ASN A 426 36.90 -3.55 25.99
CA ASN A 426 37.10 -2.31 26.72
C ASN A 426 38.51 -2.16 27.21
N THR A 427 39.13 -3.23 27.72
CA THR A 427 40.48 -3.22 28.26
C THR A 427 41.54 -3.12 27.16
N SER A 428 41.39 -3.86 26.06
CA SER A 428 42.46 -4.07 25.10
C SER A 428 42.27 -3.35 23.77
N TYR A 429 41.02 -3.07 23.35
CA TYR A 429 40.74 -2.63 21.99
C TYR A 429 40.00 -1.28 21.90
N SER A 430 39.24 -0.86 22.90
CA SER A 430 38.48 0.40 22.86
C SER A 430 39.35 1.64 22.67
N GLN A 431 40.63 1.57 23.04
CA GLN A 431 41.61 2.64 22.79
C GLN A 431 41.81 2.98 21.31
N TYR A 432 41.50 2.06 20.39
CA TYR A 432 41.57 2.27 18.94
C TYR A 432 40.37 3.03 18.37
N LEU A 433 39.31 3.20 19.15
CA LEU A 433 38.13 3.97 18.73
C LEU A 433 38.36 5.47 18.93
N LYS A 434 39.35 6.00 18.21
CA LYS A 434 39.77 7.41 18.24
C LYS A 434 39.47 8.06 16.89
N LYS A 435 39.10 9.33 16.95
CA LYS A 435 38.84 10.14 15.75
C LYS A 435 39.97 10.02 14.74
N GLY A 436 39.65 9.70 13.52
CA GLY A 436 40.58 9.53 12.41
C GLY A 436 41.20 8.13 12.31
N SER A 437 41.03 7.26 13.30
CA SER A 437 41.51 5.87 13.25
C SER A 437 40.78 5.10 12.11
N ASN A 438 41.54 4.33 11.37
CA ASN A 438 41.05 3.39 10.35
C ASN A 438 41.55 1.96 10.65
N TYR A 439 41.85 1.67 11.91
CA TYR A 439 42.38 0.40 12.33
C TYR A 439 41.84 0.00 13.70
N LEU A 440 41.32 -1.22 13.80
CA LEU A 440 40.80 -1.84 15.01
C LEU A 440 41.25 -3.31 15.02
N PRO A 441 42.39 -3.64 15.70
CA PRO A 441 43.00 -4.97 15.65
C PRO A 441 42.25 -5.98 16.53
N TYR A 442 40.93 -6.02 16.44
CA TYR A 442 40.12 -6.96 17.23
C TYR A 442 39.90 -8.25 16.42
N PRO A 443 40.50 -9.40 16.83
CA PRO A 443 40.51 -10.62 16.02
C PRO A 443 39.13 -11.16 15.65
N LYS A 444 38.13 -10.93 16.50
CA LYS A 444 36.74 -11.35 16.23
C LYS A 444 36.16 -10.71 14.95
N LEU A 445 36.72 -9.59 14.47
CA LEU A 445 36.28 -8.94 13.22
C LEU A 445 36.76 -9.64 11.96
N TYR A 446 37.89 -10.35 12.03
CA TYR A 446 38.60 -10.84 10.84
C TYR A 446 37.79 -11.76 9.94
N PRO A 447 36.93 -12.66 10.46
CA PRO A 447 36.06 -13.49 9.63
C PRO A 447 34.97 -12.72 8.91
N TYR A 448 34.67 -11.48 9.33
CA TYR A 448 33.52 -10.69 8.86
C TYR A 448 33.91 -9.58 7.89
N TYR A 449 34.90 -9.83 7.05
CA TYR A 449 35.33 -8.91 5.99
C TYR A 449 34.14 -8.43 5.15
N GLY A 450 34.02 -7.11 4.97
CA GLY A 450 32.92 -6.48 4.25
C GLY A 450 31.64 -6.28 5.07
N GLY A 451 31.56 -6.83 6.29
CA GLY A 451 30.53 -6.50 7.27
C GLY A 451 30.75 -5.14 7.91
N MET A 452 29.99 -4.81 8.94
CA MET A 452 30.10 -3.55 9.68
C MET A 452 30.28 -3.83 11.17
N PHE A 453 31.19 -3.13 11.81
CA PHE A 453 31.32 -3.07 13.26
C PHE A 453 30.60 -1.84 13.80
N TYR A 454 29.84 -2.00 14.85
CA TYR A 454 29.13 -0.94 15.57
C TYR A 454 29.50 -0.97 17.05
N ALA A 455 29.74 0.19 17.62
CA ALA A 455 30.01 0.34 19.04
C ALA A 455 29.23 1.51 19.65
N LEU A 456 28.65 1.29 20.81
CA LEU A 456 27.87 2.25 21.60
C LEU A 456 28.44 2.30 23.03
N SER A 457 28.81 3.50 23.48
CA SER A 457 29.34 3.76 24.83
C SER A 457 28.21 3.91 25.85
N ASN A 458 28.50 3.70 27.11
CA ASN A 458 27.64 4.08 28.24
C ASN A 458 27.74 5.57 28.58
N GLU A 459 28.75 6.27 28.05
CA GLU A 459 28.98 7.68 28.31
C GLU A 459 28.11 8.57 27.42
N VAL A 460 27.58 9.63 28.02
CA VAL A 460 26.77 10.62 27.34
C VAL A 460 27.64 11.62 26.61
N GLU A 461 27.43 11.76 25.31
CA GLU A 461 28.08 12.77 24.47
C GLU A 461 27.39 14.12 24.61
N ILE A 462 26.05 14.13 24.45
CA ILE A 462 25.24 15.35 24.42
C ILE A 462 23.91 15.09 25.14
N TYR A 463 23.43 16.09 25.85
CA TYR A 463 22.06 16.15 26.36
C TYR A 463 21.23 17.03 25.42
N ARG A 464 20.26 16.44 24.75
CA ARG A 464 19.29 17.22 23.97
C ARG A 464 18.43 18.05 24.93
N ASN A 465 18.03 19.23 24.50
CA ASN A 465 17.15 20.10 25.24
C ASN A 465 17.64 20.48 26.67
N GLY A 466 18.89 20.16 27.01
CA GLY A 466 19.48 20.46 28.32
C GLY A 466 18.91 19.66 29.50
N ASN A 467 17.96 18.75 29.26
CA ASN A 467 17.37 17.93 30.31
C ASN A 467 18.24 16.69 30.60
N ARG A 468 18.92 16.71 31.74
CA ARG A 468 19.81 15.61 32.17
C ARG A 468 19.08 14.43 32.79
N ASP A 469 17.85 14.65 33.24
CA ASP A 469 17.07 13.63 33.97
C ASP A 469 16.27 12.72 33.03
N ASN A 470 16.00 13.17 31.81
CA ASN A 470 15.29 12.38 30.82
C ASN A 470 16.29 11.48 30.05
N PRO A 471 16.20 10.14 30.17
CA PRO A 471 17.05 9.23 29.41
C PRO A 471 16.99 9.42 27.89
N ARG A 472 15.87 9.88 27.36
CA ARG A 472 15.65 10.10 25.92
C ARG A 472 16.42 11.28 25.36
N ASP A 473 16.75 12.24 26.21
CA ASP A 473 17.55 13.40 25.82
C ASP A 473 19.05 13.12 25.83
N ARG A 474 19.45 11.94 26.29
CA ARG A 474 20.85 11.50 26.32
C ARG A 474 21.27 10.95 24.96
N VAL A 475 22.28 11.52 24.36
CA VAL A 475 22.95 10.99 23.18
C VAL A 475 24.27 10.36 23.63
N LEU A 476 24.39 9.06 23.47
CA LEU A 476 25.61 8.33 23.85
C LEU A 476 26.65 8.43 22.73
N TYR A 477 27.94 8.40 23.12
CA TYR A 477 29.00 8.20 22.14
C TYR A 477 28.80 6.91 21.41
N ARG A 478 28.91 6.96 20.08
CA ARG A 478 28.82 5.79 19.21
C ARG A 478 29.54 6.02 17.90
N ASP A 479 30.00 4.93 17.33
CA ASP A 479 30.57 4.95 15.99
C ASP A 479 30.46 3.58 15.32
N PHE A 480 30.70 3.54 14.03
CA PHE A 480 30.64 2.33 13.22
C PHE A 480 31.57 2.46 12.01
N SER A 481 32.00 1.32 11.49
CA SER A 481 32.76 1.27 10.24
C SER A 481 32.62 -0.09 9.56
N ARG A 482 32.79 -0.10 8.25
CA ARG A 482 32.91 -1.34 7.48
C ARG A 482 34.22 -2.04 7.84
N ILE A 483 34.14 -3.36 7.92
CA ILE A 483 35.28 -4.21 8.31
C ILE A 483 36.12 -4.52 7.08
N GLY A 484 37.36 -4.04 7.09
CA GLY A 484 38.39 -4.38 6.12
C GLY A 484 39.16 -5.63 6.50
N ARG A 485 40.26 -5.90 5.80
CA ARG A 485 41.15 -7.04 6.12
C ARG A 485 42.02 -6.73 7.32
N ASN A 486 42.28 -7.74 8.15
CA ASN A 486 43.24 -7.69 9.25
C ASN A 486 43.07 -6.50 10.22
N GLY A 487 41.84 -6.18 10.56
CA GLY A 487 41.51 -5.06 11.45
C GLY A 487 41.48 -3.69 10.81
N ALA A 488 41.65 -3.57 9.50
CA ALA A 488 41.42 -2.32 8.82
C ALA A 488 39.93 -1.94 8.90
N LEU A 489 39.66 -0.64 9.00
CA LEU A 489 38.34 -0.08 8.92
C LEU A 489 38.22 0.73 7.61
N THR A 490 37.16 0.52 6.83
CA THR A 490 36.99 1.20 5.54
C THR A 490 36.67 2.69 5.73
N GLU A 491 35.84 2.99 6.73
CA GLU A 491 35.54 4.34 7.18
C GLU A 491 36.35 4.67 8.42
N ARG A 492 36.82 5.91 8.50
CA ARG A 492 37.53 6.36 9.70
C ARG A 492 36.54 6.60 10.83
N ILE A 493 36.97 6.26 12.05
CA ILE A 493 36.25 6.63 13.27
C ILE A 493 36.04 8.15 13.29
N VAL A 494 34.83 8.59 13.50
CA VAL A 494 34.44 10.01 13.41
C VAL A 494 34.62 10.72 14.75
N LYS A 495 34.49 10.00 15.86
CA LYS A 495 34.50 10.55 17.20
C LYS A 495 35.52 9.86 18.12
N ASP A 496 36.03 10.61 19.08
CA ASP A 496 36.80 10.02 20.19
C ASP A 496 35.85 9.36 21.20
N ILE A 497 35.72 8.05 21.12
CA ILE A 497 34.94 7.31 22.13
C ILE A 497 35.79 7.16 23.40
N PRO A 498 35.22 7.45 24.58
CA PRO A 498 35.96 7.28 25.83
C PRO A 498 36.43 5.83 26.00
N THR A 499 37.72 5.66 26.27
CA THR A 499 38.35 4.32 26.44
C THR A 499 37.72 3.59 27.61
N GLY A 500 37.37 2.32 27.44
CA GLY A 500 36.78 1.50 28.50
C GLY A 500 35.27 1.70 28.70
N SER A 501 34.62 2.51 27.88
CA SER A 501 33.21 2.91 28.10
C SER A 501 32.20 2.16 27.25
N ILE A 502 32.61 1.18 26.44
CA ILE A 502 31.68 0.50 25.52
C ILE A 502 30.70 -0.38 26.31
N GLY A 503 29.42 -0.06 26.20
CA GLY A 503 28.32 -0.82 26.80
C GLY A 503 27.63 -1.79 25.86
N TYR A 504 27.76 -1.55 24.54
CA TYR A 504 27.24 -2.43 23.52
C TYR A 504 28.13 -2.38 22.28
N ALA A 505 28.41 -3.53 21.71
CA ALA A 505 29.06 -3.62 20.42
C ALA A 505 28.55 -4.85 19.65
N ALA A 506 28.47 -4.72 18.34
CA ALA A 506 27.98 -5.77 17.46
C ALA A 506 28.72 -5.79 16.12
N ILE A 507 28.78 -6.96 15.53
CA ILE A 507 29.19 -7.16 14.14
C ILE A 507 27.96 -7.45 13.31
N ILE A 508 27.76 -6.71 12.26
CA ILE A 508 26.70 -6.89 11.26
C ILE A 508 27.34 -7.57 10.06
N PRO A 509 27.10 -8.87 9.85
CA PRO A 509 27.70 -9.62 8.74
C PRO A 509 27.23 -9.07 7.38
N LYS A 510 28.09 -9.21 6.38
CA LYS A 510 27.71 -8.96 4.99
C LYS A 510 26.81 -10.10 4.52
N GLU A 511 25.78 -9.74 3.73
CA GLU A 511 24.95 -10.70 3.02
C GLU A 511 25.65 -11.20 1.74
N ASP A 512 25.13 -12.30 1.19
CA ASP A 512 25.69 -12.87 -0.03
C ASP A 512 25.16 -12.16 -1.28
N ASP A 513 23.92 -11.61 -1.19
CA ASP A 513 23.23 -10.91 -2.28
C ASP A 513 22.37 -9.76 -1.76
N PHE A 514 21.89 -8.94 -2.70
CA PHE A 514 20.89 -7.90 -2.43
C PHE A 514 19.49 -8.50 -2.34
N LEU A 515 18.76 -8.15 -1.28
CA LEU A 515 17.33 -8.40 -1.20
C LEU A 515 16.57 -7.25 -1.83
N GLU A 516 15.65 -7.57 -2.74
CA GLU A 516 14.73 -6.60 -3.34
C GLU A 516 13.38 -6.65 -2.64
N PHE A 517 12.90 -5.46 -2.24
CA PHE A 517 11.56 -5.27 -1.69
C PHE A 517 10.85 -4.17 -2.48
N GLU A 518 9.85 -4.55 -3.26
CA GLU A 518 8.97 -3.62 -3.96
C GLU A 518 7.74 -3.34 -3.11
N CYS A 519 7.54 -2.06 -2.79
CA CYS A 519 6.50 -1.63 -1.86
C CYS A 519 5.09 -1.72 -2.45
N PRO A 520 4.08 -1.99 -1.62
CA PRO A 520 2.69 -1.70 -1.96
C PRO A 520 2.43 -0.20 -1.83
N HIS A 521 1.25 0.28 -2.23
CA HIS A 521 0.78 1.59 -1.83
C HIS A 521 0.27 1.54 -0.38
N PHE A 522 1.01 2.15 0.53
CA PHE A 522 0.59 2.28 1.93
C PHE A 522 -0.39 3.45 2.08
N ILE A 523 -1.56 3.21 2.64
CA ILE A 523 -2.56 4.24 2.98
C ILE A 523 -2.83 4.18 4.48
N GLU A 524 -2.34 5.18 5.20
CA GLU A 524 -2.48 5.27 6.65
C GLU A 524 -3.62 6.19 7.06
N LEU A 525 -4.58 5.64 7.80
CA LEU A 525 -5.77 6.32 8.27
C LEU A 525 -5.82 6.48 9.79
N GLY A 526 -5.03 5.74 10.55
CA GLY A 526 -4.97 5.80 12.01
C GLY A 526 -4.30 7.08 12.54
N ASP A 527 -4.59 7.45 13.77
CA ASP A 527 -3.91 8.56 14.48
C ASP A 527 -2.65 8.09 15.19
N SER A 528 -2.44 6.78 15.24
CA SER A 528 -1.32 6.17 15.93
C SER A 528 -0.01 6.34 15.17
N ARG A 529 1.01 6.76 15.91
CA ARG A 529 2.31 7.22 15.40
C ARG A 529 3.45 6.23 15.62
N ARG A 530 3.14 4.96 15.93
CA ARG A 530 4.10 4.12 16.67
C ARG A 530 4.31 2.75 16.09
N PHE A 531 4.07 2.59 14.83
CA PHE A 531 4.52 1.43 14.08
C PHE A 531 5.43 1.86 12.92
N LEU A 532 6.19 0.93 12.40
CA LEU A 532 7.00 1.07 11.22
C LEU A 532 6.36 0.26 10.09
N ASN A 533 6.20 0.86 8.91
CA ASN A 533 5.78 0.07 7.75
C ASN A 533 6.89 -0.92 7.38
N ILE A 534 8.13 -0.44 7.30
CA ILE A 534 9.28 -1.26 6.94
C ILE A 534 10.44 -0.96 7.90
N GLU A 535 10.92 -1.96 8.63
CA GLU A 535 12.22 -1.90 9.28
C GLU A 535 13.26 -2.66 8.47
N VAL A 536 14.37 -2.01 8.17
CA VAL A 536 15.52 -2.60 7.50
C VAL A 536 16.55 -2.95 8.56
N SER A 537 16.60 -4.22 8.93
CA SER A 537 17.56 -4.80 9.88
C SER A 537 18.63 -5.65 9.18
N ARG A 538 18.65 -5.65 7.86
CA ARG A 538 19.57 -6.36 6.98
C ARG A 538 20.37 -5.36 6.16
N PRO A 539 21.68 -5.55 5.97
CA PRO A 539 22.43 -4.85 4.94
C PRO A 539 22.09 -5.37 3.53
N MET A 540 22.51 -4.62 2.51
CA MET A 540 22.32 -4.97 1.10
C MET A 540 20.84 -5.15 0.71
N VAL A 541 20.07 -4.08 0.84
CA VAL A 541 18.63 -4.03 0.52
C VAL A 541 18.35 -2.98 -0.56
N ARG A 542 17.49 -3.33 -1.51
CA ARG A 542 16.90 -2.43 -2.49
C ARG A 542 15.42 -2.31 -2.24
N ILE A 543 14.96 -1.14 -1.85
CA ILE A 543 13.54 -0.80 -1.70
C ILE A 543 13.10 -0.05 -2.94
N LYS A 544 12.04 -0.52 -3.58
CA LYS A 544 11.53 0.00 -4.84
C LYS A 544 10.10 0.51 -4.70
N ASN A 545 9.78 1.55 -5.44
CA ASN A 545 8.41 2.03 -5.64
C ASN A 545 7.64 2.31 -4.34
N LEU A 546 8.27 3.00 -3.38
CA LEU A 546 7.58 3.41 -2.17
C LEU A 546 6.50 4.44 -2.50
N VAL A 547 5.24 4.06 -2.36
CA VAL A 547 4.10 4.99 -2.42
C VAL A 547 3.40 4.98 -1.07
N HIS A 548 3.31 6.14 -0.44
CA HIS A 548 2.74 6.27 0.89
C HIS A 548 1.81 7.49 0.97
N THR A 549 0.60 7.28 1.43
CA THR A 549 -0.38 8.34 1.70
C THR A 549 -0.82 8.27 3.15
N SER A 550 -0.71 9.38 3.86
CA SER A 550 -1.08 9.49 5.28
C SER A 550 -2.21 10.48 5.46
N TRP A 551 -3.28 10.05 6.12
CA TRP A 551 -4.40 10.90 6.53
C TRP A 551 -4.42 10.98 8.05
N GLN A 552 -4.16 12.18 8.61
CA GLN A 552 -4.10 12.40 10.06
C GLN A 552 -5.15 13.42 10.51
N THR A 553 -5.52 13.34 11.77
CA THR A 553 -6.17 14.49 12.44
C THR A 553 -5.11 15.49 12.85
N ALA A 554 -5.48 16.78 12.88
CA ALA A 554 -4.59 17.91 13.23
C ALA A 554 -4.08 17.90 14.68
N SER A 555 -4.16 16.81 15.42
CA SER A 555 -3.78 16.75 16.83
C SER A 555 -2.28 16.47 17.03
N THR A 556 -1.52 17.49 17.24
CA THR A 556 -0.83 17.91 18.46
C THR A 556 0.45 17.21 18.90
N SER A 557 1.01 16.16 18.35
CA SER A 557 2.32 15.73 18.73
C SER A 557 3.23 15.44 17.54
N LEU A 558 4.33 16.15 17.55
CA LEU A 558 5.45 16.14 16.61
C LEU A 558 6.21 14.80 16.49
N GLU A 559 5.65 13.69 16.94
CA GLU A 559 6.32 12.42 16.86
C GLU A 559 6.01 11.74 15.52
N SER A 560 6.94 11.90 14.65
CA SER A 560 7.02 11.52 13.27
C SER A 560 6.69 10.05 13.02
N ARG A 561 5.80 9.81 12.08
CA ARG A 561 5.66 8.52 11.42
C ARG A 561 6.93 8.23 10.63
N VAL A 562 7.40 7.03 10.76
CA VAL A 562 8.52 6.53 9.98
C VAL A 562 8.02 5.37 9.13
N VAL A 563 8.00 5.56 7.82
CA VAL A 563 7.59 4.50 6.88
C VAL A 563 8.72 3.49 6.73
N ILE A 564 9.94 3.97 6.45
CA ILE A 564 11.13 3.13 6.37
C ILE A 564 12.10 3.52 7.48
N SER A 565 12.49 2.56 8.29
CA SER A 565 13.54 2.71 9.29
C SER A 565 14.73 1.81 8.96
N ALA A 566 15.88 2.40 8.63
CA ALA A 566 17.12 1.66 8.42
C ALA A 566 18.11 2.02 9.54
N ARG A 567 18.52 1.02 10.32
CA ARG A 567 19.39 1.25 11.48
C ARG A 567 20.49 0.22 11.60
N GLU A 568 21.70 0.73 11.89
CA GLU A 568 22.88 -0.12 12.09
C GLU A 568 23.03 -1.10 10.92
N VAL A 569 22.89 -0.59 9.70
CA VAL A 569 22.96 -1.35 8.45
C VAL A 569 23.77 -0.58 7.40
N PHE A 570 24.06 -1.22 6.28
CA PHE A 570 24.83 -0.62 5.19
C PHE A 570 24.33 -1.13 3.83
N ASP A 571 24.69 -0.39 2.76
CA ASP A 571 24.30 -0.69 1.39
C ASP A 571 22.76 -0.79 1.23
N VAL A 572 22.06 0.28 1.62
CA VAL A 572 20.61 0.40 1.48
C VAL A 572 20.28 1.38 0.36
N PHE A 573 19.45 0.94 -0.59
CA PHE A 573 19.04 1.71 -1.76
C PHE A 573 17.51 1.86 -1.75
N CYS A 574 17.04 3.11 -1.77
CA CYS A 574 15.65 3.45 -2.00
C CYS A 574 15.55 4.08 -3.39
N GLU A 575 15.05 3.34 -4.38
CA GLU A 575 15.17 3.72 -5.80
C GLU A 575 14.09 4.69 -6.28
N TYR A 576 12.91 4.68 -5.67
CA TYR A 576 11.82 5.62 -5.90
C TYR A 576 10.98 5.75 -4.66
N GLY A 577 10.53 6.98 -4.36
CA GLY A 577 9.63 7.23 -3.25
C GLY A 577 8.69 8.39 -3.50
N GLU A 578 7.42 8.19 -3.24
CA GLU A 578 6.40 9.23 -3.25
C GLU A 578 5.62 9.18 -1.95
N THR A 579 5.50 10.32 -1.28
CA THR A 579 4.77 10.42 -0.04
C THR A 579 3.88 11.64 0.00
N THR A 580 2.65 11.46 0.44
CA THR A 580 1.66 12.52 0.61
C THR A 580 1.08 12.48 2.01
N CYS A 581 1.09 13.61 2.71
CA CYS A 581 0.48 13.76 4.04
C CYS A 581 -0.70 14.73 3.99
N HIS A 582 -1.81 14.36 4.62
CA HIS A 582 -3.03 15.16 4.77
C HIS A 582 -3.43 15.25 6.25
N PRO A 583 -3.75 16.44 6.79
CA PRO A 583 -3.49 17.76 6.24
C PRO A 583 -1.99 18.12 6.24
N ALA A 584 -1.66 19.16 5.48
CA ALA A 584 -0.30 19.62 5.21
C ALA A 584 0.57 19.97 6.44
N GLU A 585 -0.03 20.20 7.59
CA GLU A 585 0.65 20.76 8.77
C GLU A 585 1.38 19.73 9.64
N ASN A 586 1.15 18.44 9.42
CA ASN A 586 1.74 17.37 10.24
C ASN A 586 2.86 16.64 9.51
N GLY A 587 4.07 17.20 9.56
CA GLY A 587 5.25 16.59 9.00
C GLY A 587 5.50 15.17 9.53
N SER A 588 5.78 14.24 8.61
CA SER A 588 6.21 12.88 8.91
C SER A 588 7.62 12.68 8.37
N TYR A 589 8.47 11.99 9.13
CA TYR A 589 9.71 11.48 8.57
C TYR A 589 9.40 10.17 7.85
N VAL A 590 9.52 10.16 6.55
CA VAL A 590 9.18 8.99 5.77
C VAL A 590 10.30 7.97 5.83
N ILE A 591 11.54 8.40 5.67
CA ILE A 591 12.71 7.55 5.73
C ILE A 591 13.60 8.01 6.89
N CYS A 592 13.78 7.15 7.88
CA CYS A 592 14.69 7.36 9.01
C CYS A 592 15.93 6.47 8.86
N ILE A 593 17.09 7.08 8.75
CA ILE A 593 18.38 6.39 8.70
C ILE A 593 19.19 6.73 9.94
N ARG A 594 19.70 5.69 10.60
CA ARG A 594 20.48 5.86 11.83
C ARG A 594 21.63 4.87 11.89
N ASP A 595 22.83 5.39 12.16
CA ASP A 595 24.04 4.60 12.31
C ASP A 595 24.24 3.68 11.08
N THR A 596 24.21 4.29 9.90
CA THR A 596 24.20 3.59 8.60
C THR A 596 25.37 4.03 7.72
N CYS A 597 25.79 3.14 6.85
CA CYS A 597 26.83 3.40 5.87
C CYS A 597 26.35 3.09 4.46
N ASN A 598 26.67 3.98 3.49
CA ASN A 598 26.35 3.79 2.08
C ASN A 598 24.84 3.61 1.82
N VAL A 599 24.06 4.66 2.12
CA VAL A 599 22.61 4.70 1.87
C VAL A 599 22.34 5.63 0.70
N HIS A 600 21.57 5.16 -0.25
CA HIS A 600 21.13 5.91 -1.42
C HIS A 600 19.63 6.09 -1.42
N ILE A 601 19.19 7.32 -1.59
CA ILE A 601 17.77 7.68 -1.76
C ILE A 601 17.66 8.41 -3.08
N ASP A 602 17.12 7.75 -4.08
CA ASP A 602 17.03 8.26 -5.44
C ASP A 602 15.56 8.51 -5.81
N ASN A 603 15.30 9.63 -6.51
CA ASN A 603 13.98 10.00 -7.04
C ASN A 603 12.87 10.06 -5.98
N TYR A 604 13.10 10.80 -4.89
CA TYR A 604 12.12 10.97 -3.83
C TYR A 604 11.26 12.24 -4.03
N TYR A 605 9.94 12.07 -3.93
CA TYR A 605 8.94 13.13 -4.02
C TYR A 605 8.12 13.19 -2.73
N GLY A 606 8.18 14.32 -2.03
CA GLY A 606 7.40 14.54 -0.80
C GLY A 606 6.41 15.68 -0.96
N LEU A 607 5.14 15.43 -0.68
CA LEU A 607 4.09 16.44 -0.60
C LEU A 607 3.64 16.54 0.85
N HIS A 608 3.83 17.72 1.46
CA HIS A 608 3.46 18.01 2.85
C HIS A 608 4.13 17.11 3.91
N GLY A 609 5.25 16.47 3.58
CA GLY A 609 6.01 15.63 4.50
C GLY A 609 7.40 16.21 4.80
N TRP A 610 8.01 15.75 5.90
CA TRP A 610 9.37 16.18 6.29
C TRP A 610 10.48 15.39 5.57
N GLY A 611 10.10 14.45 4.69
CA GLY A 611 11.00 13.70 3.86
C GLY A 611 11.78 12.63 4.65
N PHE A 612 13.04 12.88 4.95
CA PHE A 612 13.87 11.90 5.66
C PHE A 612 14.54 12.50 6.88
N GLN A 613 14.86 11.65 7.83
CA GLN A 613 15.63 11.96 9.02
C GLN A 613 16.91 11.15 9.02
N GLY A 614 18.05 11.83 9.04
CA GLY A 614 19.36 11.22 9.17
C GLY A 614 19.97 11.45 10.55
N HIS A 615 20.40 10.38 11.19
CA HIS A 615 21.16 10.43 12.42
C HIS A 615 22.43 9.62 12.28
N HIS A 616 23.58 10.27 12.25
CA HIS A 616 24.87 9.62 12.24
C HIS A 616 25.01 8.61 11.08
N GLY A 617 24.95 9.11 9.85
CA GLY A 617 25.14 8.33 8.63
C GLY A 617 26.47 8.68 7.95
N ILE A 618 27.12 7.69 7.36
CA ILE A 618 28.33 7.84 6.56
C ILE A 618 27.99 7.47 5.11
N LYS A 619 28.41 8.32 4.14
CA LYS A 619 28.11 8.11 2.71
C LYS A 619 26.61 7.99 2.44
N VAL A 620 25.84 8.99 2.86
CA VAL A 620 24.41 9.09 2.54
C VAL A 620 24.27 9.95 1.29
N PHE A 621 23.69 9.39 0.25
CA PHE A 621 23.48 10.05 -1.04
C PHE A 621 22.00 10.24 -1.29
N ILE A 622 21.59 11.46 -1.56
CA ILE A 622 20.21 11.81 -1.87
C ILE A 622 20.21 12.52 -3.20
N ARG A 623 19.50 11.97 -4.17
CA ARG A 623 19.43 12.47 -5.54
C ARG A 623 17.99 12.77 -5.92
N GLN A 624 17.79 13.88 -6.65
CA GLN A 624 16.49 14.29 -7.19
C GLN A 624 15.38 14.33 -6.13
N GLN A 625 15.48 15.31 -5.23
CA GLN A 625 14.40 15.61 -4.30
C GLN A 625 13.53 16.74 -4.85
N LYS A 626 12.23 16.57 -4.74
CA LYS A 626 11.27 17.63 -4.94
C LYS A 626 10.28 17.64 -3.76
N TYR A 627 10.27 18.75 -3.03
CA TYR A 627 9.25 19.04 -2.03
C TYR A 627 8.32 20.10 -2.62
N VAL A 628 6.99 19.87 -2.55
CA VAL A 628 5.98 20.83 -2.99
C VAL A 628 5.09 21.19 -1.81
#